data_59a0ab23f4c73aff6dd9cc7b57a35a2b
#
_entry.id   59a0ab23f4c73aff6dd9cc7b57a35a2b
#
_cell.length_a   1.000
_cell.length_b   1.000
_cell.length_c   1.000
_cell.angle_alpha   90.00
_cell.angle_beta   90.00
_cell.angle_gamma   90.00
#
_symmetry.space_group_name_H-M   'P 1'
#
loop_
_entity.id
_entity.type
_entity.pdbx_description
1 polymer ?
#
loop_
_entity_poly.entity_id
_entity_poly.type
_entity_poly.pdbx_seq_one_letter_code
_entity_poly.pdbx_strand_id
1 'polypeptide(L)'
;QYGRGPIRAAFKVQHDMRVARMKWGDNAAIIKIDARKFFYSIDRALLKKILAKRFKKLKKKRPETYEDLLRFYRLLCKVIDSSPEGETGIPLGNVSSQDFANIYLNELDQFCVRFLGAKLYTRYMDDIVIVAPDKETAREWLAKIKVFLRERLHLDTNKKTKVFYMRQGVNAYGFKIKATHMMLRTESKRRE
;
A
#
# COMPACT_ATOMS: atom_id res chain seq x y z
N GLN A 1 17.12 -1.18 8.47
CA GLN A 1 16.28 -0.09 7.93
C GLN A 1 15.68 0.73 9.07
N TYR A 2 16.54 1.46 9.79
CA TYR A 2 16.08 2.40 10.81
C TYR A 2 15.18 3.48 10.18
N GLY A 3 13.94 3.66 10.68
CA GLY A 3 13.07 4.79 10.35
C GLY A 3 11.96 4.54 9.33
N ARG A 4 11.58 3.29 8.99
CA ARG A 4 10.47 2.96 8.07
C ARG A 4 9.30 2.20 8.71
N GLY A 5 9.15 2.28 10.04
CA GLY A 5 8.09 1.59 10.78
C GLY A 5 6.72 2.28 10.72
N PRO A 6 5.68 1.65 11.36
CA PRO A 6 4.31 2.18 11.42
C PRO A 6 4.24 3.57 12.06
N ILE A 7 5.10 3.85 13.03
CA ILE A 7 5.19 5.16 13.71
C ILE A 7 5.52 6.27 12.70
N ARG A 8 6.51 6.03 11.81
CA ARG A 8 6.88 7.03 10.79
C ARG A 8 5.76 7.24 9.77
N ALA A 9 5.04 6.17 9.39
CA ALA A 9 3.87 6.30 8.53
C ALA A 9 2.79 7.16 9.21
N ALA A 10 2.56 6.97 10.51
CA ALA A 10 1.63 7.77 11.29
C ALA A 10 2.03 9.26 11.34
N PHE A 11 3.31 9.56 11.58
CA PHE A 11 3.81 10.94 11.53
C PHE A 11 3.68 11.56 10.14
N LYS A 12 3.93 10.77 9.07
CA LYS A 12 3.73 11.26 7.71
C LYS A 12 2.27 11.60 7.44
N VAL A 13 1.32 10.75 7.83
CA VAL A 13 -0.11 11.04 7.70
C VAL A 13 -0.48 12.31 8.46
N GLN A 14 0.03 12.48 9.70
CA GLN A 14 -0.22 13.70 10.46
C GLN A 14 0.33 14.94 9.76
N HIS A 15 1.53 14.86 9.21
CA HIS A 15 2.12 15.94 8.41
C HIS A 15 1.25 16.23 7.17
N ASP A 16 0.85 15.21 6.43
CA ASP A 16 0.00 15.33 5.25
C ASP A 16 -1.36 16.00 5.59
N MET A 17 -1.94 15.66 6.75
CA MET A 17 -3.16 16.30 7.24
C MET A 17 -2.94 17.79 7.58
N ARG A 18 -1.79 18.16 8.14
CA ARG A 18 -1.45 19.58 8.39
C ARG A 18 -1.29 20.36 7.08
N VAL A 19 -0.58 19.79 6.12
CA VAL A 19 -0.43 20.38 4.77
C VAL A 19 -1.80 20.54 4.09
N ALA A 20 -2.65 19.52 4.16
CA ALA A 20 -4.00 19.57 3.61
C ALA A 20 -4.85 20.66 4.27
N ARG A 21 -4.77 20.78 5.59
CA ARG A 21 -5.50 21.82 6.35
C ARG A 21 -5.10 23.22 5.92
N MET A 22 -3.81 23.46 5.70
CA MET A 22 -3.32 24.76 5.22
C MET A 22 -3.79 25.05 3.78
N LYS A 23 -3.86 24.01 2.92
CA LYS A 23 -4.22 24.20 1.50
C LYS A 23 -5.71 24.23 1.24
N TRP A 24 -6.49 23.38 1.91
CA TRP A 24 -7.88 23.07 1.59
C TRP A 24 -8.84 23.27 2.77
N GLY A 25 -8.31 23.67 3.94
CA GLY A 25 -9.11 23.89 5.13
C GLY A 25 -9.80 22.63 5.64
N ASP A 26 -11.00 22.82 6.20
CA ASP A 26 -11.79 21.74 6.82
C ASP A 26 -12.55 20.88 5.79
N ASN A 27 -12.57 21.28 4.50
CA ASN A 27 -13.18 20.51 3.41
C ASN A 27 -12.36 19.27 3.04
N ALA A 28 -11.07 19.25 3.39
CA ALA A 28 -10.19 18.11 3.12
C ALA A 28 -10.79 16.79 3.62
N ALA A 29 -10.63 15.75 2.82
CA ALA A 29 -11.15 14.42 3.09
C ALA A 29 -10.03 13.38 3.13
N ILE A 30 -10.27 12.29 3.85
CA ILE A 30 -9.36 11.14 3.93
C ILE A 30 -10.02 9.94 3.25
N ILE A 31 -9.21 9.26 2.43
CA ILE A 31 -9.50 7.92 1.95
C ILE A 31 -8.66 6.97 2.79
N LYS A 32 -9.29 6.04 3.48
CA LYS A 32 -8.62 4.89 4.07
C LYS A 32 -8.94 3.66 3.25
N ILE A 33 -7.90 2.94 2.81
CA ILE A 33 -8.03 1.70 2.04
C ILE A 33 -7.41 0.57 2.84
N ASP A 34 -8.12 -0.53 2.90
CA ASP A 34 -7.74 -1.78 3.55
C ASP A 34 -8.06 -2.90 2.55
N ALA A 35 -7.06 -3.62 2.08
CA ALA A 35 -7.25 -4.75 1.17
C ALA A 35 -7.76 -5.97 1.94
N ARG A 36 -8.73 -6.69 1.33
CA ARG A 36 -9.30 -7.88 1.95
C ARG A 36 -8.32 -9.04 1.87
N LYS A 37 -7.97 -9.63 3.03
CA LYS A 37 -7.07 -10.80 3.13
C LYS A 37 -5.83 -10.69 2.22
N PHE A 38 -5.19 -9.53 2.21
CA PHE A 38 -4.21 -9.10 1.21
C PHE A 38 -3.18 -10.18 0.86
N PHE A 39 -2.45 -10.73 1.85
CA PHE A 39 -1.40 -11.73 1.62
C PHE A 39 -1.91 -13.03 0.98
N TYR A 40 -3.16 -13.41 1.29
CA TYR A 40 -3.82 -14.59 0.71
C TYR A 40 -4.41 -14.34 -0.68
N SER A 41 -4.61 -13.06 -1.04
CA SER A 41 -5.25 -12.65 -2.30
C SER A 41 -4.27 -12.26 -3.38
N ILE A 42 -2.96 -12.24 -3.10
CA ILE A 42 -1.94 -11.90 -4.10
C ILE A 42 -1.93 -12.97 -5.20
N ASP A 43 -2.20 -12.56 -6.44
CA ASP A 43 -2.07 -13.41 -7.62
C ASP A 43 -0.58 -13.67 -7.92
N ARG A 44 -0.16 -14.95 -7.80
CA ARG A 44 1.24 -15.35 -7.98
C ARG A 44 1.72 -15.18 -9.41
N ALA A 45 0.87 -15.45 -10.40
CA ALA A 45 1.23 -15.30 -11.80
C ALA A 45 1.46 -13.81 -12.13
N LEU A 46 0.58 -12.94 -11.64
CA LEU A 46 0.73 -11.49 -11.79
C LEU A 46 1.96 -10.98 -11.05
N LEU A 47 2.22 -11.43 -9.81
CA LEU A 47 3.43 -11.06 -9.06
C LEU A 47 4.71 -11.43 -9.83
N LYS A 48 4.78 -12.64 -10.39
CA LYS A 48 5.91 -13.08 -11.24
C LYS A 48 6.05 -12.21 -12.49
N LYS A 49 4.95 -11.82 -13.14
CA LYS A 49 4.97 -10.87 -14.28
C LYS A 49 5.52 -9.49 -13.88
N ILE A 50 5.12 -8.96 -12.72
CA ILE A 50 5.63 -7.68 -12.19
C ILE A 50 7.14 -7.78 -11.91
N LEU A 51 7.58 -8.87 -11.29
CA LEU A 51 9.00 -9.15 -11.05
C LEU A 51 9.78 -9.24 -12.37
N ALA A 52 9.31 -10.05 -13.32
CA ALA A 52 9.95 -10.20 -14.65
C ALA A 52 10.16 -8.85 -15.34
N LYS A 53 9.15 -7.96 -15.30
CA LYS A 53 9.25 -6.61 -15.85
C LYS A 53 10.35 -5.79 -15.18
N ARG A 54 10.53 -5.92 -13.85
CA ARG A 54 11.60 -5.24 -13.11
C ARG A 54 12.97 -5.81 -13.44
N PHE A 55 13.11 -7.12 -13.51
CA PHE A 55 14.35 -7.79 -13.90
C PHE A 55 14.76 -7.44 -15.33
N LYS A 56 13.81 -7.36 -16.27
CA LYS A 56 14.06 -6.89 -17.63
C LYS A 56 14.61 -5.46 -17.69
N LYS A 57 14.14 -4.58 -16.79
CA LYS A 57 14.70 -3.22 -16.67
C LYS A 57 16.10 -3.22 -16.08
N LEU A 58 16.39 -4.08 -15.11
CA LEU A 58 17.72 -4.24 -14.51
C LEU A 58 18.73 -4.78 -15.53
N LYS A 59 18.34 -5.79 -16.32
CA LYS A 59 19.15 -6.31 -17.43
C LYS A 59 19.61 -5.20 -18.38
N LYS A 60 18.70 -4.27 -18.75
CA LYS A 60 19.04 -3.16 -19.63
C LYS A 60 20.08 -2.21 -19.01
N LYS A 61 20.12 -2.10 -17.69
CA LYS A 61 21.05 -1.22 -16.96
C LYS A 61 22.38 -1.88 -16.64
N ARG A 62 22.39 -3.21 -16.47
CA ARG A 62 23.54 -4.03 -16.05
C ARG A 62 23.52 -5.35 -16.80
N PRO A 63 23.86 -5.34 -18.11
CA PRO A 63 23.82 -6.56 -18.93
C PRO A 63 24.79 -7.64 -18.44
N GLU A 64 25.91 -7.25 -17.84
CA GLU A 64 26.96 -8.12 -17.29
C GLU A 64 26.46 -9.02 -16.16
N THR A 65 25.41 -8.64 -15.46
CA THR A 65 24.84 -9.42 -14.33
C THR A 65 23.63 -10.28 -14.74
N TYR A 66 23.41 -10.46 -16.05
CA TYR A 66 22.16 -11.07 -16.53
C TYR A 66 21.94 -12.49 -16.05
N GLU A 67 22.95 -13.36 -16.08
CA GLU A 67 22.82 -14.75 -15.64
C GLU A 67 22.49 -14.85 -14.17
N ASP A 68 23.13 -14.04 -13.32
CA ASP A 68 22.85 -13.99 -11.89
C ASP A 68 21.43 -13.45 -11.60
N LEU A 69 21.01 -12.41 -12.33
CA LEU A 69 19.65 -11.90 -12.25
C LEU A 69 18.61 -12.95 -12.65
N LEU A 70 18.90 -13.76 -13.67
CA LEU A 70 18.00 -14.82 -14.11
C LEU A 70 17.92 -15.96 -13.08
N ARG A 71 19.06 -16.37 -12.51
CA ARG A 71 19.11 -17.37 -11.41
C ARG A 71 18.34 -16.88 -10.20
N PHE A 72 18.54 -15.62 -9.81
CA PHE A 72 17.83 -15.00 -8.69
C PHE A 72 16.32 -14.90 -8.96
N TYR A 73 15.91 -14.48 -10.15
CA TYR A 73 14.49 -14.47 -10.53
C TYR A 73 13.85 -15.86 -10.42
N ARG A 74 14.52 -16.91 -10.90
CA ARG A 74 14.03 -18.31 -10.80
C ARG A 74 13.90 -18.73 -9.33
N LEU A 75 14.85 -18.36 -8.47
CA LEU A 75 14.77 -18.62 -7.03
C LEU A 75 13.54 -17.91 -6.41
N LEU A 76 13.34 -16.65 -6.71
CA LEU A 76 12.17 -15.90 -6.22
C LEU A 76 10.85 -16.54 -6.67
N CYS A 77 10.77 -17.02 -7.92
CA CYS A 77 9.59 -17.76 -8.41
C CYS A 77 9.33 -19.03 -7.59
N LYS A 78 10.38 -19.81 -7.26
CA LYS A 78 10.24 -21.01 -6.41
C LYS A 78 9.73 -20.63 -5.01
N VAL A 79 10.23 -19.53 -4.41
CA VAL A 79 9.75 -19.05 -3.11
C VAL A 79 8.28 -18.61 -3.18
N ILE A 80 7.86 -17.93 -4.25
CA ILE A 80 6.46 -17.54 -4.45
C ILE A 80 5.56 -18.77 -4.56
N ASP A 81 6.02 -19.83 -5.26
CA ASP A 81 5.26 -21.06 -5.49
C ASP A 81 5.28 -22.01 -4.28
N SER A 82 6.10 -21.78 -3.26
CA SER A 82 6.16 -22.63 -2.06
C SER A 82 4.96 -22.45 -1.12
N SER A 83 4.01 -21.57 -1.43
CA SER A 83 2.73 -21.46 -0.70
C SER A 83 1.86 -22.70 -0.97
N PRO A 84 1.28 -23.34 0.06
CA PRO A 84 0.80 -24.70 -0.06
C PRO A 84 -0.43 -24.91 -0.93
N GLU A 85 -1.28 -23.90 -1.18
CA GLU A 85 -2.57 -24.14 -1.89
C GLU A 85 -2.93 -23.03 -2.89
N GLY A 86 -3.54 -23.47 -4.02
CA GLY A 86 -4.17 -22.58 -5.01
C GLY A 86 -3.23 -21.71 -5.82
N GLU A 87 -3.79 -20.81 -6.62
CA GLU A 87 -3.08 -19.88 -7.51
C GLU A 87 -2.78 -18.53 -6.85
N THR A 88 -3.36 -18.27 -5.70
CA THR A 88 -3.21 -17.00 -4.95
C THR A 88 -2.53 -17.22 -3.60
N GLY A 89 -2.07 -16.11 -3.03
CA GLY A 89 -1.40 -16.07 -1.73
C GLY A 89 0.11 -16.31 -1.81
N ILE A 90 0.82 -15.71 -0.86
CA ILE A 90 2.27 -15.87 -0.68
C ILE A 90 2.54 -16.40 0.72
N PRO A 91 3.65 -17.13 0.94
CA PRO A 91 3.96 -17.75 2.24
C PRO A 91 3.97 -16.71 3.36
N LEU A 92 3.22 -16.94 4.44
CA LEU A 92 3.24 -16.08 5.62
C LEU A 92 4.47 -16.41 6.49
N GLY A 93 4.99 -15.39 7.17
CA GLY A 93 6.12 -15.53 8.10
C GLY A 93 7.50 -15.38 7.45
N ASN A 94 7.62 -15.42 6.14
CA ASN A 94 8.88 -15.16 5.45
C ASN A 94 9.14 -13.65 5.29
N VAL A 95 10.36 -13.21 5.52
CA VAL A 95 10.79 -11.82 5.31
C VAL A 95 10.57 -11.40 3.85
N SER A 96 10.84 -12.31 2.89
CA SER A 96 10.62 -12.09 1.46
C SER A 96 9.17 -11.78 1.10
N SER A 97 8.19 -12.30 1.85
CA SER A 97 6.77 -12.06 1.60
C SER A 97 6.38 -10.60 1.78
N GLN A 98 7.02 -9.89 2.71
CA GLN A 98 6.82 -8.45 2.88
C GLN A 98 7.35 -7.66 1.67
N ASP A 99 8.49 -8.09 1.10
CA ASP A 99 9.04 -7.47 -0.09
C ASP A 99 8.17 -7.74 -1.32
N PHE A 100 7.67 -8.97 -1.48
CA PHE A 100 6.72 -9.33 -2.54
C PHE A 100 5.44 -8.51 -2.45
N ALA A 101 4.87 -8.38 -1.26
CA ALA A 101 3.71 -7.56 -0.99
C ALA A 101 3.94 -6.08 -1.36
N ASN A 102 5.10 -5.54 -0.99
CA ASN A 102 5.48 -4.18 -1.34
C ASN A 102 5.71 -3.99 -2.85
N ILE A 103 6.29 -4.99 -3.51
CA ILE A 103 6.48 -4.99 -4.97
C ILE A 103 5.13 -5.01 -5.69
N TYR A 104 4.19 -5.82 -5.22
CA TYR A 104 2.86 -5.94 -5.79
C TYR A 104 2.07 -4.64 -5.68
N LEU A 105 2.00 -4.06 -4.48
CA LEU A 105 1.28 -2.81 -4.22
C LEU A 105 1.98 -1.56 -4.79
N ASN A 106 3.25 -1.65 -5.19
CA ASN A 106 3.89 -0.51 -5.85
C ASN A 106 3.21 -0.12 -7.17
N GLU A 107 2.53 -1.03 -7.85
CA GLU A 107 1.73 -0.70 -9.03
C GLU A 107 0.57 0.25 -8.65
N LEU A 108 -0.07 0.01 -7.49
CA LEU A 108 -1.06 0.93 -6.94
C LEU A 108 -0.44 2.26 -6.49
N ASP A 109 0.75 2.24 -5.86
CA ASP A 109 1.46 3.46 -5.47
C ASP A 109 1.70 4.36 -6.68
N GLN A 110 2.17 3.78 -7.79
CA GLN A 110 2.41 4.52 -9.04
C GLN A 110 1.09 5.06 -9.63
N PHE A 111 0.02 4.27 -9.59
CA PHE A 111 -1.29 4.71 -10.05
C PHE A 111 -1.80 5.89 -9.22
N CYS A 112 -1.77 5.79 -7.90
CA CYS A 112 -2.25 6.86 -7.02
C CYS A 112 -1.44 8.15 -7.17
N VAL A 113 -0.10 8.05 -7.16
CA VAL A 113 0.77 9.23 -7.11
C VAL A 113 0.92 9.88 -8.49
N ARG A 114 1.09 9.07 -9.56
CA ARG A 114 1.40 9.59 -10.90
C ARG A 114 0.17 9.80 -11.75
N PHE A 115 -0.82 8.92 -11.66
CA PHE A 115 -2.01 8.98 -12.50
C PHE A 115 -3.14 9.78 -11.85
N LEU A 116 -3.45 9.53 -10.57
CA LEU A 116 -4.46 10.31 -9.85
C LEU A 116 -3.92 11.64 -9.31
N GLY A 117 -2.61 11.84 -9.26
CA GLY A 117 -2.00 13.04 -8.68
C GLY A 117 -2.15 13.14 -7.16
N ALA A 118 -2.40 12.03 -6.48
CA ALA A 118 -2.57 11.96 -5.03
C ALA A 118 -1.24 12.18 -4.29
N LYS A 119 -0.79 13.42 -4.16
CA LYS A 119 0.52 13.77 -3.57
C LYS A 119 0.61 13.48 -2.07
N LEU A 120 -0.50 13.60 -1.34
CA LEU A 120 -0.59 13.31 0.10
C LEU A 120 -1.01 11.85 0.31
N TYR A 121 -0.12 10.95 -0.08
CA TYR A 121 -0.28 9.50 -0.10
C TYR A 121 0.70 8.86 0.88
N THR A 122 0.20 7.98 1.74
CA THR A 122 1.01 7.20 2.68
C THR A 122 0.53 5.75 2.69
N ARG A 123 1.45 4.81 2.53
CA ARG A 123 1.20 3.37 2.66
C ARG A 123 2.20 2.74 3.62
N TYR A 124 1.70 1.90 4.48
CA TYR A 124 2.49 0.95 5.27
C TYR A 124 1.86 -0.43 5.12
N MET A 125 2.56 -1.33 4.45
CA MET A 125 2.03 -2.64 4.03
C MET A 125 0.75 -2.47 3.19
N ASP A 126 -0.35 -3.08 3.58
CA ASP A 126 -1.68 -3.02 2.97
C ASP A 126 -2.56 -1.86 3.49
N ASP A 127 -2.14 -1.19 4.55
CA ASP A 127 -2.85 -0.05 5.12
C ASP A 127 -2.47 1.25 4.40
N ILE A 128 -3.42 1.86 3.69
CA ILE A 128 -3.21 3.02 2.84
C ILE A 128 -4.08 4.18 3.31
N VAL A 129 -3.47 5.36 3.40
CA VAL A 129 -4.13 6.62 3.74
C VAL A 129 -3.80 7.66 2.68
N ILE A 130 -4.83 8.28 2.11
CA ILE A 130 -4.70 9.37 1.13
C ILE A 130 -5.48 10.57 1.64
N VAL A 131 -4.90 11.76 1.55
CA VAL A 131 -5.62 13.01 1.86
C VAL A 131 -5.93 13.71 0.55
N ALA A 132 -7.21 13.99 0.32
CA ALA A 132 -7.76 14.64 -0.87
C ALA A 132 -8.27 16.05 -0.55
N PRO A 133 -8.39 16.93 -1.55
CA PRO A 133 -8.86 18.30 -1.36
C PRO A 133 -10.25 18.40 -0.72
N ASP A 134 -11.13 17.51 -1.12
CA ASP A 134 -12.53 17.46 -0.71
C ASP A 134 -13.09 16.04 -0.77
N LYS A 135 -14.33 15.88 -0.33
CA LYS A 135 -14.98 14.56 -0.24
C LYS A 135 -15.43 14.02 -1.61
N GLU A 136 -15.67 14.87 -2.56
CA GLU A 136 -16.09 14.50 -3.93
C GLU A 136 -14.90 13.92 -4.68
N THR A 137 -13.77 14.64 -4.73
CA THR A 137 -12.48 14.15 -5.25
C THR A 137 -12.07 12.85 -4.58
N ALA A 138 -12.22 12.74 -3.25
CA ALA A 138 -11.90 11.53 -2.53
C ALA A 138 -12.76 10.33 -2.96
N ARG A 139 -14.05 10.54 -3.21
CA ARG A 139 -14.95 9.47 -3.71
C ARG A 139 -14.59 9.05 -5.12
N GLU A 140 -14.30 10.01 -6.00
CA GLU A 140 -13.86 9.74 -7.36
C GLU A 140 -12.56 8.94 -7.38
N TRP A 141 -11.56 9.36 -6.61
CA TRP A 141 -10.29 8.63 -6.50
C TRP A 141 -10.50 7.23 -5.95
N LEU A 142 -11.32 7.07 -4.90
CA LEU A 142 -11.61 5.76 -4.34
C LEU A 142 -12.30 4.83 -5.36
N ALA A 143 -13.23 5.35 -6.16
CA ALA A 143 -13.87 4.57 -7.22
C ALA A 143 -12.83 4.07 -8.25
N LYS A 144 -11.96 4.96 -8.74
CA LYS A 144 -10.87 4.61 -9.67
C LYS A 144 -9.88 3.61 -9.06
N ILE A 145 -9.53 3.77 -7.78
CA ILE A 145 -8.65 2.86 -7.05
C ILE A 145 -9.28 1.47 -6.93
N LYS A 146 -10.57 1.37 -6.62
CA LYS A 146 -11.27 0.07 -6.53
C LYS A 146 -11.28 -0.67 -7.87
N VAL A 147 -11.52 0.04 -8.97
CA VAL A 147 -11.43 -0.52 -10.33
C VAL A 147 -10.01 -1.01 -10.61
N PHE A 148 -9.00 -0.18 -10.33
CA PHE A 148 -7.60 -0.55 -10.53
C PHE A 148 -7.20 -1.79 -9.71
N LEU A 149 -7.58 -1.85 -8.42
CA LEU A 149 -7.30 -2.99 -7.56
C LEU A 149 -7.92 -4.27 -8.13
N ARG A 150 -9.19 -4.22 -8.55
CA ARG A 150 -9.90 -5.39 -9.09
C ARG A 150 -9.34 -5.84 -10.44
N GLU A 151 -9.20 -4.93 -11.39
CA GLU A 151 -8.87 -5.28 -12.78
C GLU A 151 -7.37 -5.49 -13.02
N ARG A 152 -6.53 -4.78 -12.27
CA ARG A 152 -5.07 -4.79 -12.49
C ARG A 152 -4.31 -5.59 -11.44
N LEU A 153 -4.84 -5.70 -10.23
CA LEU A 153 -4.17 -6.41 -9.14
C LEU A 153 -5.00 -7.58 -8.58
N HIS A 154 -6.18 -7.86 -9.13
CA HIS A 154 -7.06 -8.95 -8.68
C HIS A 154 -7.32 -8.93 -7.17
N LEU A 155 -7.39 -7.71 -6.59
CA LEU A 155 -7.59 -7.48 -5.17
C LEU A 155 -8.94 -6.81 -4.91
N ASP A 156 -9.62 -7.24 -3.84
CA ASP A 156 -10.82 -6.59 -3.32
C ASP A 156 -10.52 -5.72 -2.10
N THR A 157 -11.33 -4.68 -1.92
CA THR A 157 -11.26 -3.85 -0.72
C THR A 157 -12.13 -4.39 0.40
N ASN A 158 -11.69 -4.21 1.65
CA ASN A 158 -12.44 -4.54 2.85
C ASN A 158 -13.57 -3.51 3.10
N LYS A 159 -14.60 -3.87 3.89
CA LYS A 159 -15.67 -2.97 4.39
C LYS A 159 -15.12 -1.78 5.21
N LYS A 160 -13.89 -1.88 5.71
CA LYS A 160 -13.19 -0.79 6.41
C LYS A 160 -12.69 0.31 5.48
N THR A 161 -12.69 0.09 4.17
CA THR A 161 -12.35 1.11 3.15
C THR A 161 -13.43 2.18 3.12
N LYS A 162 -13.05 3.42 3.49
CA LYS A 162 -13.99 4.53 3.69
C LYS A 162 -13.40 5.86 3.26
N VAL A 163 -14.33 6.80 2.90
CA VAL A 163 -14.04 8.23 2.75
C VAL A 163 -14.73 8.99 3.88
N PHE A 164 -14.01 9.87 4.54
CA PHE A 164 -14.55 10.70 5.62
C PHE A 164 -13.83 12.04 5.70
N TYR A 165 -14.43 13.02 6.41
CA TYR A 165 -13.81 14.32 6.57
C TYR A 165 -12.55 14.23 7.45
N MET A 166 -11.51 14.96 7.05
CA MET A 166 -10.21 14.96 7.73
C MET A 166 -10.32 15.37 9.22
N ARG A 167 -11.26 16.25 9.57
CA ARG A 167 -11.52 16.67 10.96
C ARG A 167 -11.85 15.52 11.92
N GLN A 168 -12.37 14.40 11.42
CA GLN A 168 -12.69 13.21 12.21
C GLN A 168 -11.44 12.45 12.66
N GLY A 169 -10.30 12.70 11.98
CA GLY A 169 -9.07 11.92 12.14
C GLY A 169 -9.18 10.53 11.51
N VAL A 170 -8.08 9.82 11.44
CA VAL A 170 -8.00 8.47 10.87
C VAL A 170 -7.38 7.48 11.85
N ASN A 171 -7.95 6.26 11.90
CA ASN A 171 -7.34 5.12 12.59
C ASN A 171 -6.45 4.36 11.59
N ALA A 172 -5.13 4.49 11.73
CA ALA A 172 -4.14 3.83 10.90
C ALA A 172 -2.88 3.50 11.70
N TYR A 173 -2.19 2.43 11.32
CA TYR A 173 -0.86 2.06 11.84
C TYR A 173 -0.78 1.91 13.37
N GLY A 174 -1.88 1.55 14.03
CA GLY A 174 -1.96 1.43 15.49
C GLY A 174 -2.32 2.74 16.22
N PHE A 175 -2.52 3.84 15.51
CA PHE A 175 -2.83 5.15 16.07
C PHE A 175 -4.18 5.70 15.59
N LYS A 176 -4.77 6.57 16.41
CA LYS A 176 -5.78 7.54 15.98
C LYS A 176 -5.07 8.85 15.69
N ILE A 177 -5.03 9.24 14.42
CA ILE A 177 -4.25 10.37 13.91
C ILE A 177 -5.19 11.51 13.58
N LYS A 178 -4.92 12.70 14.14
CA LYS A 178 -5.53 13.98 13.78
C LYS A 178 -4.43 14.95 13.37
N ALA A 179 -4.77 16.02 12.65
CA ALA A 179 -3.80 17.05 12.26
C ALA A 179 -3.09 17.67 13.49
N THR A 180 -3.80 17.80 14.62
CA THR A 180 -3.30 18.42 15.86
C THR A 180 -2.50 17.45 16.73
N HIS A 181 -2.93 16.19 16.86
CA HIS A 181 -2.34 15.22 17.78
C HIS A 181 -2.52 13.77 17.29
N MET A 182 -1.75 12.86 17.89
CA MET A 182 -1.88 11.41 17.73
C MET A 182 -2.08 10.75 19.09
N MET A 183 -2.86 9.68 19.12
CA MET A 183 -3.10 8.83 20.29
C MET A 183 -2.95 7.37 19.91
N LEU A 184 -2.44 6.53 20.81
CA LEU A 184 -2.51 5.08 20.65
C LEU A 184 -3.96 4.61 20.61
N ARG A 185 -4.28 3.65 19.74
CA ARG A 185 -5.62 3.05 19.73
C ARG A 185 -5.84 2.23 21.00
N THR A 186 -7.05 2.29 21.51
CA THR A 186 -7.46 1.56 22.73
C THR A 186 -7.26 0.04 22.61
N GLU A 187 -7.47 -0.52 21.41
CA GLU A 187 -7.22 -1.94 21.12
C GLU A 187 -5.73 -2.31 21.18
N SER A 188 -4.83 -1.37 20.90
CA SER A 188 -3.38 -1.58 21.02
C SER A 188 -2.90 -1.50 22.47
N LYS A 189 -3.62 -0.74 23.34
CA LYS A 189 -3.33 -0.64 24.78
C LYS A 189 -3.71 -1.90 25.58
N ARG A 190 -4.60 -2.75 25.05
CA ARG A 190 -5.06 -3.99 25.73
C ARG A 190 -4.18 -5.20 25.44
N ARG A 191 -3.14 -5.08 24.62
CA ARG A 191 -2.22 -6.16 24.24
C ARG A 191 -0.86 -6.10 24.97
N GLU A 192 -0.69 -5.11 25.85
CA GLU A 192 0.37 -5.04 26.86
C GLU A 192 -0.18 -5.54 28.20
#